data_e05892c8d236a935032c867f7d3aaafe
#
_entry.id   e05892c8d236a935032c867f7d3aaafe
#
_cell.length_a   1.000
_cell.length_b   1.000
_cell.length_c   1.000
_cell.angle_alpha   90.00
_cell.angle_beta   90.00
_cell.angle_gamma   90.00
#
_symmetry.space_group_name_H-M   'P 1'
#
loop_
_entity.id
_entity.type
_entity.pdbx_description
1 polymer ?
#
loop_
_entity_poly.entity_id
_entity_poly.type
_entity_poly.pdbx_seq_one_letter_code
_entity_poly.pdbx_strand_id
1 'polypeptide(L)'
;MTLPIHDRGFTQEEINFGLEKFVEGLNEQQAEHFKTKFPTLSPEHIVVSNRGRVYWKLIRERISDGGHCSVYAFVRKADGAILKAASWKAPALNAARGFVTDSDYGLCNAGVYGIRYLI
;
A
#
# COMPACT_ATOMS: atom_id res chain seq x y z
N MET A 1 20.78 2.01 6.16
CA MET A 1 20.60 3.13 5.22
C MET A 1 19.11 3.39 5.00
N THR A 2 18.69 4.63 5.07
CA THR A 2 17.31 5.02 4.82
C THR A 2 17.22 5.83 3.54
N LEU A 3 16.07 5.72 2.84
CA LEU A 3 15.82 6.59 1.69
C LEU A 3 15.63 8.02 2.17
N PRO A 4 16.18 9.01 1.44
CA PRO A 4 15.94 10.41 1.78
C PRO A 4 14.45 10.75 1.76
N ILE A 5 14.04 11.66 2.63
CA ILE A 5 12.67 12.18 2.61
C ILE A 5 12.55 13.17 1.45
N HIS A 6 11.52 12.98 0.63
CA HIS A 6 11.27 13.85 -0.52
C HIS A 6 10.35 14.99 -0.09
N ASP A 7 10.91 16.20 0.04
CA ASP A 7 10.12 17.38 0.33
C ASP A 7 9.45 17.86 -0.98
N ARG A 8 8.20 17.46 -1.18
CA ARG A 8 7.42 17.80 -2.38
C ARG A 8 6.39 18.89 -2.12
N GLY A 9 6.44 19.52 -0.95
CA GLY A 9 5.56 20.62 -0.60
C GLY A 9 4.14 20.22 -0.18
N PHE A 10 3.89 18.94 0.07
CA PHE A 10 2.60 18.46 0.52
C PHE A 10 2.47 18.54 2.04
N THR A 11 1.26 18.88 2.52
CA THR A 11 0.96 18.88 3.93
C THR A 11 0.70 17.45 4.43
N GLN A 12 0.75 17.25 5.74
CA GLN A 12 0.41 15.95 6.32
C GLN A 12 -1.04 15.56 6.01
N GLU A 13 -1.94 16.52 5.96
CA GLU A 13 -3.35 16.26 5.59
C GLU A 13 -3.48 15.76 4.17
N GLU A 14 -2.70 16.33 3.24
CA GLU A 14 -2.68 15.89 1.85
C GLU A 14 -2.12 14.47 1.73
N ILE A 15 -1.08 14.16 2.50
CA ILE A 15 -0.50 12.82 2.53
C ILE A 15 -1.51 11.82 3.10
N ASN A 16 -2.20 12.18 4.19
CA ASN A 16 -3.21 11.33 4.79
C ASN A 16 -4.37 11.06 3.82
N PHE A 17 -4.83 12.08 3.12
CA PHE A 17 -5.87 11.96 2.12
C PHE A 17 -5.42 11.03 0.98
N GLY A 18 -4.18 11.20 0.51
CA GLY A 18 -3.61 10.34 -0.53
C GLY A 18 -3.54 8.89 -0.10
N LEU A 19 -3.18 8.62 1.16
CA LEU A 19 -3.17 7.27 1.70
C LEU A 19 -4.57 6.64 1.65
N GLU A 20 -5.59 7.38 2.06
CA GLU A 20 -6.98 6.88 2.02
C GLU A 20 -7.37 6.52 0.58
N LYS A 21 -7.04 7.38 -0.39
CA LYS A 21 -7.36 7.14 -1.79
C LYS A 21 -6.57 5.97 -2.37
N PHE A 22 -5.32 5.82 -1.98
CA PHE A 22 -4.50 4.68 -2.38
C PHE A 22 -5.11 3.36 -1.88
N VAL A 23 -5.44 3.30 -0.60
CA VAL A 23 -6.04 2.09 0.01
C VAL A 23 -7.42 1.80 -0.59
N GLU A 24 -8.24 2.81 -0.81
CA GLU A 24 -9.55 2.68 -1.45
C GLU A 24 -9.40 2.07 -2.84
N GLY A 25 -8.46 2.59 -3.64
CA GLY A 25 -8.19 2.06 -4.97
C GLY A 25 -7.68 0.62 -4.96
N LEU A 26 -6.82 0.27 -3.99
CA LEU A 26 -6.35 -1.11 -3.83
C LEU A 26 -7.51 -2.06 -3.50
N ASN A 27 -8.42 -1.64 -2.63
CA ASN A 27 -9.57 -2.46 -2.27
C ASN A 27 -10.55 -2.61 -3.45
N GLU A 28 -10.71 -1.59 -4.27
CA GLU A 28 -11.50 -1.69 -5.51
C GLU A 28 -10.88 -2.70 -6.47
N GLN A 29 -9.56 -2.70 -6.64
CA GLN A 29 -8.84 -3.66 -7.47
C GLN A 29 -9.06 -5.09 -6.96
N GLN A 30 -8.97 -5.30 -5.65
CA GLN A 30 -9.18 -6.61 -5.04
C GLN A 30 -10.61 -7.11 -5.27
N ALA A 31 -11.59 -6.24 -5.03
CA ALA A 31 -12.99 -6.60 -5.21
C ALA A 31 -13.30 -6.98 -6.66
N GLU A 32 -12.81 -6.21 -7.63
CA GLU A 32 -13.03 -6.47 -9.05
C GLU A 32 -12.33 -7.76 -9.49
N HIS A 33 -11.10 -7.98 -9.03
CA HIS A 33 -10.34 -9.19 -9.34
C HIS A 33 -11.05 -10.44 -8.84
N PHE A 34 -11.51 -10.44 -7.58
CA PHE A 34 -12.20 -11.59 -7.00
C PHE A 34 -13.56 -11.82 -7.66
N LYS A 35 -14.28 -10.77 -7.99
CA LYS A 35 -15.56 -10.88 -8.70
C LYS A 35 -15.40 -11.58 -10.05
N THR A 36 -14.30 -11.28 -10.75
CA THR A 36 -14.02 -11.81 -12.08
C THR A 36 -13.41 -13.20 -12.04
N LYS A 37 -12.44 -13.43 -11.17
CA LYS A 37 -11.64 -14.66 -11.13
C LYS A 37 -12.14 -15.69 -10.11
N PHE A 38 -12.69 -15.23 -9.00
CA PHE A 38 -13.09 -16.09 -7.88
C PHE A 38 -14.46 -15.68 -7.34
N PRO A 39 -15.54 -15.76 -8.15
CA PRO A 39 -16.83 -15.20 -7.75
C PRO A 39 -17.46 -15.85 -6.53
N THR A 40 -17.00 -17.04 -6.12
CA THR A 40 -17.52 -17.74 -4.95
C THR A 40 -16.70 -17.47 -3.67
N LEU A 41 -15.58 -16.73 -3.79
CA LEU A 41 -14.73 -16.40 -2.65
C LEU A 41 -14.91 -14.95 -2.24
N SER A 42 -14.75 -14.68 -0.94
CA SER A 42 -14.71 -13.30 -0.44
C SER A 42 -13.40 -12.64 -0.88
N PRO A 43 -13.44 -11.38 -1.30
CA PRO A 43 -12.21 -10.68 -1.69
C PRO A 43 -11.29 -10.46 -0.49
N GLU A 44 -9.99 -10.35 -0.77
CA GLU A 44 -9.03 -9.90 0.21
C GLU A 44 -9.20 -8.40 0.42
N HIS A 45 -8.83 -7.92 1.61
CA HIS A 45 -8.92 -6.51 1.97
C HIS A 45 -7.55 -5.99 2.37
N ILE A 46 -7.29 -4.74 2.00
CA ILE A 46 -6.11 -4.02 2.45
C ILE A 46 -6.53 -3.17 3.65
N VAL A 47 -5.86 -3.37 4.77
CA VAL A 47 -6.06 -2.58 5.99
C VAL A 47 -4.77 -1.88 6.36
N VAL A 48 -4.88 -0.75 7.05
CA VAL A 48 -3.73 0.07 7.42
C VAL A 48 -3.44 -0.10 8.90
N SER A 49 -2.21 -0.47 9.23
CA SER A 49 -1.72 -0.44 10.60
C SER A 49 -0.94 0.85 10.83
N ASN A 50 -1.35 1.60 11.83
CA ASN A 50 -0.74 2.88 12.21
C ASN A 50 0.16 2.74 13.45
N ARG A 51 0.61 1.53 13.77
CA ARG A 51 1.43 1.27 14.96
C ARG A 51 2.85 1.79 14.85
N GLY A 52 3.41 1.77 13.62
CA GLY A 52 4.76 2.25 13.38
C GLY A 52 4.87 3.76 13.44
N ARG A 53 6.04 4.28 13.82
CA ARG A 53 6.27 5.72 13.92
C ARG A 53 6.60 6.34 12.55
N VAL A 54 7.27 5.60 11.69
CA VAL A 54 7.79 6.09 10.41
C VAL A 54 6.90 5.68 9.24
N TYR A 55 6.30 4.49 9.32
CA TYR A 55 5.54 3.91 8.22
C TYR A 55 4.14 3.52 8.62
N TRP A 56 3.19 3.71 7.70
CA TRP A 56 1.96 2.94 7.71
C TRP A 56 2.26 1.60 7.05
N LYS A 57 1.79 0.52 7.66
CA LYS A 57 1.93 -0.84 7.14
C LYS A 57 0.61 -1.24 6.51
N LEU A 58 0.63 -1.56 5.23
CA LEU A 58 -0.56 -2.01 4.52
C LEU A 58 -0.59 -3.53 4.52
N ILE A 59 -1.64 -4.09 5.12
CA ILE A 59 -1.77 -5.53 5.35
C ILE A 59 -2.91 -6.06 4.50
N ARG A 60 -2.63 -7.13 3.75
CA ARG A 60 -3.64 -7.85 3.00
C ARG A 60 -4.21 -8.95 3.90
N GLU A 61 -5.51 -8.90 4.14
CA GLU A 61 -6.20 -9.88 4.99
C GLU A 61 -7.16 -10.72 4.15
N ARG A 62 -7.16 -12.02 4.38
CA ARG A 62 -8.12 -12.95 3.78
C ARG A 62 -8.99 -13.51 4.90
N ILE A 63 -10.20 -12.99 5.02
CA ILE A 63 -11.12 -13.34 6.10
C ILE A 63 -11.62 -14.79 5.95
N SER A 64 -11.86 -15.25 4.72
CA SER A 64 -12.41 -16.57 4.43
C SER A 64 -11.51 -17.73 4.83
N ASP A 65 -10.20 -17.49 4.98
CA ASP A 65 -9.20 -18.52 5.31
C ASP A 65 -8.73 -18.46 6.78
N GLY A 66 -9.57 -17.94 7.68
CA GLY A 66 -9.22 -17.88 9.08
C GLY A 66 -8.24 -16.76 9.44
N GLY A 67 -8.23 -15.68 8.70
CA GLY A 67 -7.42 -14.50 9.02
C GLY A 67 -6.00 -14.56 8.50
N HIS A 68 -5.79 -15.18 7.36
CA HIS A 68 -4.49 -15.21 6.71
C HIS A 68 -4.07 -13.79 6.33
N CYS A 69 -2.88 -13.37 6.76
CA CYS A 69 -2.39 -12.00 6.55
C CYS A 69 -1.03 -12.00 5.87
N SER A 70 -0.83 -11.00 5.00
CA SER A 70 0.48 -10.73 4.42
C SER A 70 0.68 -9.23 4.29
N VAL A 71 1.94 -8.78 4.24
CA VAL A 71 2.22 -7.37 4.02
C VAL A 71 2.10 -7.05 2.53
N TYR A 72 1.27 -6.06 2.21
CA TYR A 72 1.16 -5.57 0.85
C TYR A 72 2.26 -4.56 0.53
N ALA A 73 2.42 -3.55 1.40
CA ALA A 73 3.38 -2.47 1.19
C ALA A 73 3.56 -1.67 2.47
N PHE A 74 4.53 -0.76 2.46
CA PHE A 74 4.69 0.28 3.48
C PHE A 74 4.56 1.64 2.82
N VAL A 75 3.99 2.60 3.55
CA VAL A 75 3.91 4.00 3.11
C VAL A 75 4.57 4.86 4.18
N ARG A 76 5.55 5.65 3.78
CA ARG A 76 6.26 6.52 4.72
C ARG A 76 5.40 7.73 5.07
N LYS A 77 5.25 7.99 6.36
CA LYS A 77 4.36 9.05 6.86
C LYS A 77 4.85 10.45 6.52
N ALA A 78 6.16 10.64 6.44
CA ALA A 78 6.75 11.97 6.25
C ALA A 78 6.52 12.53 4.84
N ASP A 79 6.47 11.67 3.82
CA ASP A 79 6.37 12.11 2.41
C ASP A 79 5.38 11.31 1.57
N GLY A 80 4.76 10.27 2.14
CA GLY A 80 3.83 9.43 1.39
C GLY A 80 4.48 8.47 0.41
N ALA A 81 5.80 8.24 0.52
CA ALA A 81 6.50 7.33 -0.37
C ALA A 81 6.01 5.89 -0.18
N ILE A 82 5.68 5.24 -1.30
CA ILE A 82 5.21 3.86 -1.31
C ILE A 82 6.42 2.95 -1.48
N LEU A 83 6.62 2.03 -0.52
CA LEU A 83 7.75 1.12 -0.50
C LEU A 83 7.28 -0.33 -0.54
N LYS A 84 7.96 -1.14 -1.34
CA LYS A 84 7.70 -2.58 -1.38
C LYS A 84 8.15 -3.21 -0.07
N ALA A 85 7.42 -4.22 0.39
CA ALA A 85 7.79 -4.94 1.61
C ALA A 85 9.00 -5.82 1.37
N ALA A 86 10.01 -5.71 2.23
CA ALA A 86 11.14 -6.65 2.25
C ALA A 86 10.83 -7.82 3.16
N SER A 87 10.07 -7.56 4.24
CA SER A 87 9.64 -8.56 5.21
C SER A 87 8.37 -8.09 5.90
N TRP A 88 7.83 -8.91 6.79
CA TRP A 88 6.68 -8.51 7.61
C TRP A 88 6.95 -7.23 8.41
N LYS A 89 8.20 -7.01 8.82
CA LYS A 89 8.55 -5.90 9.73
C LYS A 89 9.12 -4.68 9.05
N ALA A 90 9.62 -4.80 7.83
CA ALA A 90 10.40 -3.72 7.23
C ALA A 90 10.19 -3.56 5.73
N PRO A 91 10.25 -2.32 5.23
CA PRO A 91 10.19 -2.06 3.79
C PRO A 91 11.54 -2.30 3.12
N ALA A 92 11.49 -2.51 1.80
CA ALA A 92 12.69 -2.48 0.97
C ALA A 92 13.09 -1.02 0.73
N LEU A 93 14.32 -0.67 1.09
CA LEU A 93 14.80 0.71 1.06
C LEU A 93 15.59 1.04 -0.21
N ASN A 94 15.31 0.35 -1.31
CA ASN A 94 16.03 0.56 -2.57
C ASN A 94 15.45 1.72 -3.40
N ALA A 95 14.13 1.89 -3.43
CA ALA A 95 13.50 3.03 -4.13
C ALA A 95 12.00 3.09 -3.80
N ALA A 96 11.45 4.29 -3.83
CA ALA A 96 10.01 4.48 -3.76
C ALA A 96 9.37 4.04 -5.08
N ARG A 97 8.21 3.38 -5.00
CA ARG A 97 7.43 2.93 -6.16
C ARG A 97 6.33 3.91 -6.53
N GLY A 98 6.40 5.12 -6.03
CA GLY A 98 5.43 6.16 -6.22
C GLY A 98 5.12 6.84 -4.90
N PHE A 99 4.20 7.78 -4.92
CA PHE A 99 3.78 8.52 -3.75
C PHE A 99 2.26 8.58 -3.71
N VAL A 100 1.68 8.50 -2.52
CA VAL A 100 0.22 8.60 -2.37
C VAL A 100 -0.29 10.00 -2.73
N THR A 101 0.60 10.98 -2.87
CA THR A 101 0.28 12.34 -3.31
C THR A 101 0.39 12.54 -4.83
N ASP A 102 0.73 11.50 -5.58
CA ASP A 102 0.72 11.54 -7.04
C ASP A 102 -0.71 11.69 -7.56
N SER A 103 -0.87 12.11 -8.82
CA SER A 103 -2.18 12.36 -9.42
C SER A 103 -3.10 11.13 -9.43
N ASP A 104 -2.51 9.93 -9.47
CA ASP A 104 -3.22 8.66 -9.39
C ASP A 104 -3.13 8.03 -8.01
N TYR A 105 -2.69 8.79 -7.01
CA TYR A 105 -2.47 8.33 -5.63
C TYR A 105 -1.47 7.17 -5.52
N GLY A 106 -0.58 7.04 -6.51
CA GLY A 106 0.43 5.99 -6.55
C GLY A 106 -0.06 4.65 -7.06
N LEU A 107 -1.26 4.58 -7.63
CA LEU A 107 -1.86 3.32 -8.06
C LEU A 107 -1.24 2.72 -9.31
N CYS A 108 -0.50 3.50 -10.11
CA CYS A 108 0.08 3.00 -11.37
C CYS A 108 1.09 1.87 -11.17
N ASN A 109 1.76 1.80 -10.02
CA ASN A 109 2.73 0.75 -9.71
C ASN A 109 2.18 -0.30 -8.74
N ALA A 110 0.87 -0.29 -8.50
CA ALA A 110 0.21 -1.21 -7.58
C ALA A 110 -0.72 -2.14 -8.34
N GLY A 111 -0.70 -3.41 -7.98
CA GLY A 111 -1.57 -4.42 -8.58
C GLY A 111 -2.20 -5.30 -7.52
N VAL A 112 -3.10 -6.20 -7.91
CA VAL A 112 -3.81 -7.09 -6.98
C VAL A 112 -2.87 -8.03 -6.24
N TYR A 113 -1.72 -8.34 -6.83
CA TYR A 113 -0.73 -9.25 -6.22
C TYR A 113 0.37 -8.52 -5.45
N GLY A 114 0.43 -7.22 -5.50
CA GLY A 114 1.40 -6.42 -4.77
C GLY A 114 1.97 -5.27 -5.57
N ILE A 115 2.94 -4.58 -4.97
CA ILE A 115 3.67 -3.49 -5.62
C ILE A 115 4.61 -4.08 -6.67
N ARG A 116 4.65 -3.45 -7.84
CA ARG A 116 5.48 -3.92 -8.95
C ARG A 116 6.96 -3.82 -8.62
N TYR A 117 7.74 -4.77 -9.15
CA TYR A 117 9.20 -4.72 -9.04
C TYR A 117 9.76 -3.58 -9.87
N LEU A 118 10.91 -3.07 -9.46
CA LEU A 118 11.70 -2.16 -10.27
C LEU A 118 12.30 -2.94 -11.44
N ILE A 119 12.30 -2.31 -12.59
CA ILE A 119 12.88 -2.88 -13.80
C ILE A 119 14.24 -2.24 -14.05
#